data_fb2ce5b700d62ee6f0640c5c3546e015
#
_entry.id   fb2ce5b700d62ee6f0640c5c3546e015
#
_cell.length_a   1.000
_cell.length_b   1.000
_cell.length_c   1.000
_cell.angle_alpha   90.00
_cell.angle_beta   90.00
_cell.angle_gamma   90.00
#
_symmetry.space_group_name_H-M   'P 1'
#
loop_
_entity.id
_entity.type
_entity.pdbx_description
1 polymer ?
#
loop_
_entity_poly.entity_id
_entity_poly.type
_entity_poly.pdbx_seq_one_letter_code
_entity_poly.pdbx_strand_id
1 'polypeptide(L)'
;MRLAIPHAPRRVRLTQVPGAVGRLVRGVVVGLVLMGGVAAGVGWAGRYFVEEQAFAARAEEVEARVARSHSPPPAEREGAEGTLDVLYTYARMEHAITGVRTFAASAAEMGPGARVMLLVDPRQPDRPREARFARALASRVGWLPWGLAVGALLAAGVLGWELRRLWRAEVEPLRLGALVWLTVEEPLPRTRAEVVFPAHYFRQDVKHDVRARARPGRAPVRNGEKVLAAVVPRQPGWCRVIDEDLARTLGWVGAH
;
A
#
# COMPACT_ATOMS: atom_id res chain seq x y z
N MET A 1 -42.76 15.53 11.77
CA MET A 1 -41.89 15.07 10.67
C MET A 1 -42.50 13.78 10.10
N ARG A 2 -42.96 13.78 8.85
CA ARG A 2 -43.50 12.58 8.19
C ARG A 2 -42.34 11.83 7.53
N LEU A 3 -42.13 10.58 7.95
CA LEU A 3 -41.11 9.69 7.37
C LEU A 3 -41.75 8.82 6.29
N ALA A 4 -41.29 8.95 5.07
CA ALA A 4 -41.65 8.09 3.94
C ALA A 4 -40.51 7.13 3.62
N ILE A 5 -40.45 6.02 4.35
CA ILE A 5 -39.34 5.07 4.24
C ILE A 5 -39.75 3.91 3.32
N PRO A 6 -39.04 3.70 2.20
CA PRO A 6 -39.32 2.56 1.32
C PRO A 6 -38.94 1.22 1.96
N HIS A 7 -39.63 0.15 1.54
CA HIS A 7 -39.27 -1.20 1.95
C HIS A 7 -37.88 -1.62 1.40
N ALA A 8 -37.19 -2.50 2.12
CA ALA A 8 -35.95 -3.11 1.63
C ALA A 8 -36.23 -4.11 0.47
N PRO A 9 -35.34 -4.23 -0.51
CA PRO A 9 -34.06 -3.51 -0.68
C PRO A 9 -34.23 -2.08 -1.20
N ARG A 10 -33.59 -1.14 -0.52
CA ARG A 10 -33.67 0.30 -0.87
C ARG A 10 -32.62 0.68 -1.88
N ARG A 11 -32.92 1.65 -2.76
CA ARG A 11 -31.94 2.20 -3.70
C ARG A 11 -31.07 3.23 -2.98
N VAL A 12 -29.96 2.80 -2.40
CA VAL A 12 -28.99 3.68 -1.74
C VAL A 12 -27.69 3.63 -2.52
N ARG A 13 -27.20 4.81 -2.94
CA ARG A 13 -25.89 4.97 -3.60
C ARG A 13 -24.87 5.44 -2.56
N LEU A 14 -23.60 5.06 -2.74
CA LEU A 14 -22.52 5.52 -1.85
C LEU A 14 -22.40 7.05 -1.83
N THR A 15 -22.66 7.70 -2.97
CA THR A 15 -22.65 9.16 -3.12
C THR A 15 -23.69 9.88 -2.29
N GLN A 16 -24.78 9.21 -1.94
CA GLN A 16 -25.87 9.76 -1.12
C GLN A 16 -25.55 9.68 0.38
N VAL A 17 -24.48 8.97 0.75
CA VAL A 17 -24.08 8.81 2.15
C VAL A 17 -23.07 9.92 2.51
N PRO A 18 -23.46 10.93 3.32
CA PRO A 18 -22.57 12.04 3.66
C PRO A 18 -21.25 11.57 4.26
N GLY A 19 -20.13 12.12 3.80
CA GLY A 19 -18.78 11.74 4.22
C GLY A 19 -18.26 10.38 3.71
N ALA A 20 -19.10 9.55 3.09
CA ALA A 20 -18.61 8.29 2.50
C ALA A 20 -17.75 8.55 1.25
N VAL A 21 -18.14 9.55 0.45
CA VAL A 21 -17.36 9.98 -0.73
C VAL A 21 -15.98 10.49 -0.31
N GLY A 22 -15.89 11.33 0.74
CA GLY A 22 -14.60 11.82 1.22
C GLY A 22 -13.67 10.70 1.70
N ARG A 23 -14.22 9.69 2.39
CA ARG A 23 -13.45 8.50 2.80
C ARG A 23 -13.03 7.65 1.60
N LEU A 24 -13.93 7.49 0.62
CA LEU A 24 -13.62 6.79 -0.62
C LEU A 24 -12.52 7.50 -1.40
N VAL A 25 -12.64 8.82 -1.59
CA VAL A 25 -11.63 9.63 -2.28
C VAL A 25 -10.29 9.53 -1.57
N ARG A 26 -10.27 9.65 -0.23
CA ARG A 26 -9.01 9.47 0.54
C ARG A 26 -8.41 8.08 0.32
N GLY A 27 -9.23 7.02 0.38
CA GLY A 27 -8.76 5.65 0.13
C GLY A 27 -8.21 5.47 -1.29
N VAL A 28 -8.89 6.02 -2.28
CA VAL A 28 -8.47 6.00 -3.69
C VAL A 28 -7.17 6.78 -3.88
N VAL A 29 -7.06 7.99 -3.30
CA VAL A 29 -5.83 8.81 -3.39
C VAL A 29 -4.65 8.08 -2.75
N VAL A 30 -4.81 7.51 -1.56
CA VAL A 30 -3.75 6.71 -0.91
C VAL A 30 -3.39 5.50 -1.78
N GLY A 31 -4.38 4.79 -2.32
CA GLY A 31 -4.16 3.66 -3.24
C GLY A 31 -3.40 4.07 -4.50
N LEU A 32 -3.76 5.21 -5.11
CA LEU A 32 -3.09 5.74 -6.30
C LEU A 32 -1.64 6.16 -6.01
N VAL A 33 -1.38 6.78 -4.85
CA VAL A 33 -0.01 7.16 -4.44
C VAL A 33 0.84 5.90 -4.24
N LEU A 34 0.31 4.88 -3.55
CA LEU A 34 1.00 3.60 -3.37
C LEU A 34 1.26 2.90 -4.71
N MET A 35 0.25 2.82 -5.57
CA MET A 35 0.40 2.23 -6.92
C MET A 35 1.38 3.01 -7.78
N GLY A 36 1.36 4.34 -7.72
CA GLY A 36 2.33 5.19 -8.42
C GLY A 36 3.77 4.95 -7.95
N GLY A 37 3.98 4.84 -6.64
CA GLY A 37 5.27 4.49 -6.05
C GLY A 37 5.77 3.10 -6.50
N VAL A 38 4.87 2.11 -6.49
CA VAL A 38 5.18 0.76 -7.00
C VAL A 38 5.49 0.81 -8.50
N ALA A 39 4.69 1.50 -9.31
CA ALA A 39 4.92 1.61 -10.76
C ALA A 39 6.25 2.30 -11.09
N ALA A 40 6.60 3.37 -10.36
CA ALA A 40 7.89 4.04 -10.50
C ALA A 40 9.05 3.10 -10.13
N GLY A 41 8.92 2.36 -9.02
CA GLY A 41 9.89 1.36 -8.59
C GLY A 41 10.05 0.22 -9.61
N VAL A 42 8.95 -0.28 -10.17
CA VAL A 42 8.97 -1.32 -11.23
C VAL A 42 9.64 -0.77 -12.49
N GLY A 43 9.32 0.46 -12.90
CA GLY A 43 9.93 1.09 -14.07
C GLY A 43 11.44 1.27 -13.91
N TRP A 44 11.87 1.76 -12.75
CA TRP A 44 13.30 1.91 -12.43
C TRP A 44 14.02 0.56 -12.36
N ALA A 45 13.47 -0.40 -11.64
CA ALA A 45 14.04 -1.74 -11.52
C ALA A 45 14.07 -2.47 -12.87
N GLY A 46 13.02 -2.29 -13.69
CA GLY A 46 12.95 -2.87 -15.03
C GLY A 46 14.04 -2.35 -15.94
N ARG A 47 14.28 -1.03 -15.96
CA ARG A 47 15.40 -0.44 -16.73
C ARG A 47 16.73 -0.99 -16.27
N TYR A 48 16.96 -0.98 -14.97
CA TYR A 48 18.20 -1.51 -14.39
C TYR A 48 18.41 -2.98 -14.74
N PHE A 49 17.36 -3.81 -14.65
CA PHE A 49 17.41 -5.22 -15.00
C PHE A 49 17.72 -5.45 -16.47
N VAL A 50 17.09 -4.69 -17.38
CA VAL A 50 17.35 -4.78 -18.83
C VAL A 50 18.77 -4.36 -19.17
N GLU A 51 19.27 -3.28 -18.54
CA GLU A 51 20.65 -2.82 -18.71
C GLU A 51 21.67 -3.86 -18.23
N GLU A 52 21.42 -4.47 -17.06
CA GLU A 52 22.29 -5.53 -16.51
C GLU A 52 22.28 -6.79 -17.39
N GLN A 53 21.13 -7.22 -17.85
CA GLN A 53 21.06 -8.37 -18.76
C GLN A 53 21.73 -8.08 -20.10
N ALA A 54 21.51 -6.90 -20.66
CA ALA A 54 22.14 -6.48 -21.90
C ALA A 54 23.67 -6.36 -21.75
N PHE A 55 24.15 -5.91 -20.59
CA PHE A 55 25.56 -5.92 -20.24
C PHE A 55 26.09 -7.36 -20.16
N ALA A 56 25.47 -8.21 -19.35
CA ALA A 56 25.90 -9.61 -19.15
C ALA A 56 25.92 -10.40 -20.47
N ALA A 57 25.00 -10.14 -21.41
CA ALA A 57 24.94 -10.81 -22.69
C ALA A 57 26.06 -10.38 -23.67
N ARG A 58 26.67 -9.23 -23.47
CA ARG A 58 27.71 -8.69 -24.35
C ARG A 58 29.10 -8.70 -23.72
N ALA A 59 29.16 -8.75 -22.40
CA ALA A 59 30.40 -8.64 -21.68
C ALA A 59 31.31 -9.85 -21.91
N GLU A 60 32.58 -9.56 -22.17
CA GLU A 60 33.64 -10.54 -22.31
C GLU A 60 34.45 -10.64 -21.01
N GLU A 61 34.88 -11.84 -20.65
CA GLU A 61 35.74 -12.03 -19.49
C GLU A 61 37.18 -11.71 -19.86
N VAL A 62 37.79 -10.75 -19.15
CA VAL A 62 39.17 -10.32 -19.37
C VAL A 62 39.92 -10.40 -18.06
N GLU A 63 41.12 -10.98 -18.09
CA GLU A 63 42.04 -10.99 -16.96
C GLU A 63 42.71 -9.63 -16.79
N ALA A 64 42.65 -9.08 -15.58
CA ALA A 64 43.27 -7.84 -15.21
C ALA A 64 44.23 -8.02 -14.02
N ARG A 65 45.15 -7.08 -13.88
CA ARG A 65 46.05 -6.96 -12.73
C ARG A 65 45.63 -5.80 -11.86
N VAL A 66 45.59 -6.06 -10.55
CA VAL A 66 45.28 -5.01 -9.57
C VAL A 66 46.52 -4.13 -9.41
N ALA A 67 46.40 -2.84 -9.66
CA ALA A 67 47.41 -1.86 -9.39
C ALA A 67 47.34 -1.38 -7.94
N ARG A 68 46.13 -1.12 -7.46
CA ARG A 68 45.85 -0.70 -6.10
C ARG A 68 44.46 -1.18 -5.66
N SER A 69 44.31 -1.45 -4.39
CA SER A 69 43.02 -1.79 -3.80
C SER A 69 42.67 -0.83 -2.67
N HIS A 70 41.40 -0.47 -2.59
CA HIS A 70 40.86 0.40 -1.56
C HIS A 70 39.72 -0.33 -0.86
N SER A 71 39.93 -0.66 0.41
CA SER A 71 38.94 -1.31 1.26
C SER A 71 38.62 -0.42 2.47
N PRO A 72 37.37 -0.37 2.92
CA PRO A 72 37.04 0.29 4.17
C PRO A 72 37.70 -0.40 5.38
N PRO A 73 37.73 0.27 6.55
CA PRO A 73 38.25 -0.33 7.79
C PRO A 73 37.59 -1.66 8.14
N PRO A 74 38.28 -2.56 8.84
CA PRO A 74 37.77 -3.91 9.14
C PRO A 74 36.37 -3.92 9.78
N ALA A 75 36.07 -2.94 10.65
CA ALA A 75 34.78 -2.82 11.33
C ALA A 75 33.58 -2.50 10.39
N GLU A 76 33.87 -1.99 9.19
CA GLU A 76 32.83 -1.55 8.23
C GLU A 76 32.75 -2.43 6.98
N ARG A 77 33.50 -3.57 6.95
CA ARG A 77 33.61 -4.40 5.73
C ARG A 77 32.39 -5.27 5.45
N GLU A 78 31.62 -5.60 6.47
CA GLU A 78 30.47 -6.49 6.30
C GLU A 78 29.37 -5.82 5.45
N GLY A 79 29.17 -6.35 4.23
CA GLY A 79 28.22 -5.80 3.27
C GLY A 79 28.66 -4.54 2.53
N ALA A 80 29.84 -3.96 2.84
CA ALA A 80 30.37 -2.77 2.20
C ALA A 80 31.03 -3.08 0.85
N GLU A 81 31.19 -2.03 0.06
CA GLU A 81 31.89 -2.09 -1.22
C GLU A 81 33.32 -1.59 -1.06
N GLY A 82 34.24 -2.21 -1.80
CA GLY A 82 35.58 -1.74 -2.03
C GLY A 82 35.78 -1.35 -3.48
N THR A 83 36.94 -0.77 -3.79
CA THR A 83 37.30 -0.43 -5.17
C THR A 83 38.70 -0.93 -5.51
N LEU A 84 38.89 -1.25 -6.78
CA LEU A 84 40.15 -1.68 -7.34
C LEU A 84 40.58 -0.73 -8.45
N ASP A 85 41.87 -0.38 -8.47
CA ASP A 85 42.51 0.22 -9.63
C ASP A 85 43.15 -0.93 -10.41
N VAL A 86 42.80 -1.09 -11.67
CA VAL A 86 43.16 -2.25 -12.48
C VAL A 86 43.82 -1.87 -13.79
N LEU A 87 44.71 -2.74 -14.25
CA LEU A 87 45.35 -2.67 -15.54
C LEU A 87 44.99 -3.89 -16.35
N TYR A 88 44.48 -3.75 -17.55
CA TYR A 88 44.16 -4.86 -18.43
C TYR A 88 44.36 -4.48 -19.90
N THR A 89 44.50 -5.49 -20.74
CA THR A 89 44.60 -5.36 -22.18
C THR A 89 43.31 -5.81 -22.83
N TYR A 90 42.69 -4.95 -23.60
CA TYR A 90 41.49 -5.29 -24.37
C TYR A 90 41.65 -4.73 -25.79
N ALA A 91 41.33 -5.55 -26.82
CA ALA A 91 41.46 -5.20 -28.23
C ALA A 91 42.85 -4.65 -28.61
N ARG A 92 43.92 -5.20 -27.99
CA ARG A 92 45.34 -4.78 -28.14
C ARG A 92 45.68 -3.38 -27.56
N MET A 93 44.80 -2.79 -26.80
CA MET A 93 45.05 -1.55 -26.08
C MET A 93 45.15 -1.82 -24.59
N GLU A 94 46.05 -1.13 -23.92
CA GLU A 94 46.15 -1.17 -22.49
C GLU A 94 45.19 -0.14 -21.88
N HIS A 95 44.42 -0.62 -20.89
CA HIS A 95 43.48 0.19 -20.14
C HIS A 95 43.90 0.26 -18.69
N ALA A 96 43.97 1.47 -18.14
CA ALA A 96 44.17 1.72 -16.71
C ALA A 96 42.91 2.37 -16.15
N ILE A 97 42.18 1.62 -15.36
CA ILE A 97 40.88 2.05 -14.81
C ILE A 97 40.96 2.11 -13.29
N THR A 98 40.47 3.21 -12.75
CA THR A 98 40.40 3.44 -11.30
C THR A 98 38.98 3.26 -10.80
N GLY A 99 38.83 2.74 -9.56
CA GLY A 99 37.55 2.68 -8.88
C GLY A 99 36.61 1.57 -9.36
N VAL A 100 37.11 0.47 -9.91
CA VAL A 100 36.30 -0.71 -10.23
C VAL A 100 35.70 -1.29 -8.95
N ARG A 101 34.38 -1.35 -8.85
CA ARG A 101 33.67 -1.82 -7.64
C ARG A 101 33.82 -3.31 -7.43
N THR A 102 34.07 -3.70 -6.20
CA THR A 102 34.14 -5.09 -5.73
C THR A 102 33.62 -5.18 -4.29
N PHE A 103 33.58 -6.39 -3.72
CA PHE A 103 33.30 -6.53 -2.29
C PHE A 103 34.48 -6.03 -1.44
N ALA A 104 34.19 -5.36 -0.33
CA ALA A 104 35.21 -4.84 0.58
C ALA A 104 36.18 -5.93 1.09
N ALA A 105 35.65 -7.13 1.38
CA ALA A 105 36.45 -8.28 1.76
C ALA A 105 37.45 -8.69 0.65
N SER A 106 36.96 -8.78 -0.60
CA SER A 106 37.82 -9.08 -1.76
C SER A 106 38.86 -8.01 -2.00
N ALA A 107 38.49 -6.72 -1.88
CA ALA A 107 39.46 -5.62 -2.00
C ALA A 107 40.56 -5.67 -0.94
N ALA A 108 40.22 -6.11 0.28
CA ALA A 108 41.19 -6.24 1.38
C ALA A 108 42.18 -7.36 1.18
N GLU A 109 41.78 -8.42 0.47
CA GLU A 109 42.63 -9.61 0.20
C GLU A 109 43.51 -9.42 -1.06
N MET A 110 43.12 -8.50 -1.98
CA MET A 110 43.79 -8.25 -3.25
C MET A 110 44.91 -7.22 -3.08
N GLY A 111 46.15 -7.69 -3.09
CA GLY A 111 47.32 -6.81 -3.14
C GLY A 111 47.69 -6.39 -4.57
N PRO A 112 48.64 -5.44 -4.72
CA PRO A 112 49.17 -5.05 -6.03
C PRO A 112 49.76 -6.26 -6.77
N GLY A 113 49.43 -6.37 -8.07
CA GLY A 113 49.84 -7.51 -8.92
C GLY A 113 48.87 -8.71 -8.87
N ALA A 114 47.91 -8.74 -7.97
CA ALA A 114 46.89 -9.78 -7.92
C ALA A 114 46.09 -9.83 -9.24
N ARG A 115 45.66 -11.01 -9.65
CA ARG A 115 44.82 -11.21 -10.85
C ARG A 115 43.35 -11.16 -10.47
N VAL A 116 42.59 -10.47 -11.27
CA VAL A 116 41.12 -10.37 -11.12
C VAL A 116 40.46 -10.52 -12.49
N MET A 117 39.31 -11.20 -12.50
CA MET A 117 38.51 -11.32 -13.71
C MET A 117 37.54 -10.15 -13.81
N LEU A 118 37.57 -9.46 -14.92
CA LEU A 118 36.67 -8.35 -15.26
C LEU A 118 35.68 -8.82 -16.34
N LEU A 119 34.49 -8.26 -16.28
CA LEU A 119 33.51 -8.23 -17.36
C LEU A 119 33.65 -6.90 -18.10
N VAL A 120 33.97 -6.94 -19.37
CA VAL A 120 34.18 -5.78 -20.23
C VAL A 120 33.14 -5.75 -21.33
N ASP A 121 32.30 -4.73 -21.40
CA ASP A 121 31.40 -4.53 -22.54
C ASP A 121 32.19 -3.94 -23.71
N PRO A 122 32.24 -4.60 -24.90
CA PRO A 122 32.91 -4.09 -26.08
C PRO A 122 32.52 -2.67 -26.51
N ARG A 123 31.30 -2.24 -26.15
CA ARG A 123 30.81 -0.90 -26.45
C ARG A 123 31.28 0.17 -25.46
N GLN A 124 31.71 -0.24 -24.25
CA GLN A 124 32.16 0.64 -23.18
C GLN A 124 33.33 0.00 -22.44
N PRO A 125 34.50 -0.19 -23.10
CA PRO A 125 35.64 -0.87 -22.49
C PRO A 125 36.17 -0.12 -21.25
N ASP A 126 35.97 1.18 -21.16
CA ASP A 126 36.40 2.01 -20.04
C ASP A 126 35.53 1.86 -18.76
N ARG A 127 34.52 0.99 -18.78
CA ARG A 127 33.64 0.71 -17.64
C ARG A 127 33.55 -0.75 -17.30
N PRO A 128 34.69 -1.39 -17.01
CA PRO A 128 34.71 -2.78 -16.63
C PRO A 128 34.06 -2.99 -15.25
N ARG A 129 33.58 -4.20 -14.99
CA ARG A 129 33.06 -4.60 -13.70
C ARG A 129 33.77 -5.85 -13.20
N GLU A 130 34.03 -5.93 -11.91
CA GLU A 130 34.57 -7.17 -11.33
C GLU A 130 33.53 -8.30 -11.47
N ALA A 131 33.96 -9.46 -11.99
CA ALA A 131 33.05 -10.52 -12.45
C ALA A 131 32.19 -11.12 -11.32
N ARG A 132 32.78 -11.33 -10.13
CA ARG A 132 32.06 -11.89 -8.97
C ARG A 132 31.04 -10.89 -8.43
N PHE A 133 31.45 -9.62 -8.33
CA PHE A 133 30.57 -8.55 -7.85
C PHE A 133 29.40 -8.32 -8.81
N ALA A 134 29.66 -8.27 -10.11
CA ALA A 134 28.62 -8.10 -11.13
C ALA A 134 27.61 -9.26 -11.12
N ARG A 135 28.07 -10.51 -11.03
CA ARG A 135 27.19 -11.69 -10.95
C ARG A 135 26.36 -11.71 -9.67
N ALA A 136 26.95 -11.35 -8.52
CA ALA A 136 26.21 -11.26 -7.27
C ALA A 136 25.16 -10.14 -7.29
N LEU A 137 25.47 -9.01 -7.92
CA LEU A 137 24.52 -7.91 -8.08
C LEU A 137 23.37 -8.31 -9.01
N ALA A 138 23.65 -8.94 -10.13
CA ALA A 138 22.64 -9.45 -11.06
C ALA A 138 21.68 -10.45 -10.40
N SER A 139 22.18 -11.34 -9.53
CA SER A 139 21.34 -12.29 -8.80
C SER A 139 20.40 -11.58 -7.81
N ARG A 140 20.86 -10.54 -7.12
CA ARG A 140 20.02 -9.73 -6.21
C ARG A 140 18.95 -8.94 -6.94
N VAL A 141 19.28 -8.37 -8.09
CA VAL A 141 18.34 -7.60 -8.91
C VAL A 141 17.23 -8.47 -9.50
N GLY A 142 17.50 -9.74 -9.77
CA GLY A 142 16.51 -10.69 -10.30
C GLY A 142 15.28 -10.88 -9.41
N TRP A 143 15.35 -10.62 -8.10
CA TRP A 143 14.22 -10.71 -7.17
C TRP A 143 13.39 -9.41 -7.09
N LEU A 144 13.93 -8.29 -7.54
CA LEU A 144 13.28 -6.98 -7.41
C LEU A 144 11.92 -6.90 -8.12
N PRO A 145 11.76 -7.37 -9.38
CA PRO A 145 10.46 -7.36 -10.07
C PRO A 145 9.38 -8.16 -9.32
N TRP A 146 9.75 -9.30 -8.76
CA TRP A 146 8.84 -10.13 -7.99
C TRP A 146 8.40 -9.47 -6.69
N GLY A 147 9.33 -8.85 -5.95
CA GLY A 147 9.02 -8.09 -4.74
C GLY A 147 8.04 -6.94 -5.01
N LEU A 148 8.23 -6.22 -6.11
CA LEU A 148 7.36 -5.14 -6.54
C LEU A 148 5.98 -5.65 -7.00
N ALA A 149 5.91 -6.77 -7.72
CA ALA A 149 4.65 -7.39 -8.11
C ALA A 149 3.83 -7.83 -6.88
N VAL A 150 4.47 -8.46 -5.90
CA VAL A 150 3.83 -8.83 -4.62
C VAL A 150 3.35 -7.58 -3.87
N GLY A 151 4.17 -6.52 -3.81
CA GLY A 151 3.78 -5.25 -3.20
C GLY A 151 2.56 -4.61 -3.86
N ALA A 152 2.47 -4.64 -5.19
CA ALA A 152 1.31 -4.15 -5.95
C ALA A 152 0.03 -4.96 -5.64
N LEU A 153 0.14 -6.29 -5.60
CA LEU A 153 -0.98 -7.16 -5.26
C LEU A 153 -1.49 -6.92 -3.83
N LEU A 154 -0.58 -6.75 -2.88
CA LEU A 154 -0.94 -6.43 -1.49
C LEU A 154 -1.64 -5.06 -1.40
N ALA A 155 -1.12 -4.04 -2.08
CA ALA A 155 -1.74 -2.71 -2.11
C ALA A 155 -3.15 -2.76 -2.71
N ALA A 156 -3.34 -3.48 -3.82
CA ALA A 156 -4.66 -3.69 -4.42
C ALA A 156 -5.61 -4.47 -3.50
N GLY A 157 -5.11 -5.48 -2.80
CA GLY A 157 -5.86 -6.26 -1.81
C GLY A 157 -6.35 -5.40 -0.63
N VAL A 158 -5.47 -4.56 -0.08
CA VAL A 158 -5.81 -3.62 1.01
C VAL A 158 -6.87 -2.62 0.55
N LEU A 159 -6.71 -2.04 -0.65
CA LEU A 159 -7.69 -1.11 -1.21
C LEU A 159 -9.06 -1.78 -1.42
N GLY A 160 -9.06 -2.97 -2.00
CA GLY A 160 -10.29 -3.76 -2.19
C GLY A 160 -10.98 -4.12 -0.86
N TRP A 161 -10.19 -4.45 0.15
CA TRP A 161 -10.71 -4.76 1.49
C TRP A 161 -11.31 -3.51 2.16
N GLU A 162 -10.64 -2.35 2.10
CA GLU A 162 -11.17 -1.08 2.63
C GLU A 162 -12.45 -0.64 1.91
N LEU A 163 -12.51 -0.76 0.58
CA LEU A 163 -13.72 -0.48 -0.19
C LEU A 163 -14.88 -1.38 0.25
N ARG A 164 -14.63 -2.67 0.40
CA ARG A 164 -15.63 -3.64 0.86
C ARG A 164 -16.08 -3.36 2.29
N ARG A 165 -15.15 -2.96 3.17
CA ARG A 165 -15.42 -2.57 4.55
C ARG A 165 -16.32 -1.33 4.61
N LEU A 166 -15.98 -0.28 3.84
CA LEU A 166 -16.80 0.94 3.73
C LEU A 166 -18.21 0.63 3.20
N TRP A 167 -18.30 -0.20 2.17
CA TRP A 167 -19.60 -0.61 1.62
C TRP A 167 -20.46 -1.30 2.66
N ARG A 168 -19.90 -2.29 3.36
CA ARG A 168 -20.60 -3.06 4.39
C ARG A 168 -21.00 -2.21 5.59
N ALA A 169 -20.16 -1.28 6.01
CA ALA A 169 -20.45 -0.44 7.16
C ALA A 169 -21.42 0.70 6.85
N GLU A 170 -21.41 1.22 5.63
CA GLU A 170 -22.08 2.46 5.30
C GLU A 170 -23.32 2.29 4.41
N VAL A 171 -23.27 1.41 3.44
CA VAL A 171 -24.33 1.25 2.44
C VAL A 171 -25.23 0.05 2.71
N GLU A 172 -24.65 -1.09 3.05
CA GLU A 172 -25.37 -2.35 3.23
C GLU A 172 -26.47 -2.24 4.30
N PRO A 173 -26.24 -1.62 5.50
CA PRO A 173 -27.29 -1.45 6.49
C PRO A 173 -28.46 -0.61 5.99
N LEU A 174 -28.18 0.46 5.26
CA LEU A 174 -29.23 1.35 4.72
C LEU A 174 -30.02 0.68 3.59
N ARG A 175 -29.36 -0.13 2.78
CA ARG A 175 -29.97 -0.81 1.63
C ARG A 175 -30.79 -2.01 2.04
N LEU A 176 -30.26 -2.88 2.89
CA LEU A 176 -30.81 -4.21 3.21
C LEU A 176 -31.32 -4.31 4.64
N GLY A 177 -30.83 -3.45 5.55
CA GLY A 177 -31.14 -3.53 6.98
C GLY A 177 -32.60 -3.21 7.29
N ALA A 178 -33.16 -3.90 8.27
CA ALA A 178 -34.42 -3.53 8.86
C ALA A 178 -34.27 -2.19 9.59
N LEU A 179 -35.21 -1.28 9.39
CA LEU A 179 -35.26 -0.03 10.14
C LEU A 179 -36.01 -0.25 11.44
N VAL A 180 -35.42 0.19 12.52
CA VAL A 180 -35.95 0.03 13.88
C VAL A 180 -35.83 1.32 14.65
N TRP A 181 -36.72 1.53 15.61
CA TRP A 181 -36.61 2.58 16.59
C TRP A 181 -35.85 2.06 17.80
N LEU A 182 -34.67 2.63 18.05
CA LEU A 182 -33.85 2.30 19.22
C LEU A 182 -34.24 3.16 20.42
N THR A 183 -34.40 2.55 21.56
CA THR A 183 -34.42 3.25 22.85
C THR A 183 -32.97 3.37 23.31
N VAL A 184 -32.56 4.58 23.65
CA VAL A 184 -31.19 4.92 24.09
C VAL A 184 -31.24 5.16 25.57
N GLU A 185 -30.43 4.44 26.32
CA GLU A 185 -30.43 4.51 27.79
C GLU A 185 -29.69 5.75 28.31
N GLU A 186 -28.74 6.29 27.54
CA GLU A 186 -27.97 7.45 27.89
C GLU A 186 -28.04 8.53 26.79
N PRO A 187 -27.95 9.85 27.16
CA PRO A 187 -27.92 10.89 26.17
C PRO A 187 -26.72 10.76 25.25
N LEU A 188 -26.95 10.82 23.94
CA LEU A 188 -25.90 10.72 22.92
C LEU A 188 -24.85 11.78 23.12
N PRO A 189 -23.58 11.44 23.38
CA PRO A 189 -22.53 12.41 23.61
C PRO A 189 -22.26 13.22 22.33
N ARG A 190 -22.18 14.53 22.45
CA ARG A 190 -21.83 15.45 21.35
C ARG A 190 -20.32 15.48 21.16
N THR A 191 -19.74 14.37 20.64
CA THR A 191 -18.31 14.31 20.38
C THR A 191 -17.98 14.49 18.89
N ARG A 192 -16.73 14.81 18.59
CA ARG A 192 -16.21 14.85 17.21
C ARG A 192 -15.85 13.45 16.67
N ALA A 193 -15.82 12.45 17.53
CA ALA A 193 -15.55 11.05 17.15
C ALA A 193 -16.85 10.27 16.92
N GLU A 194 -16.76 9.18 16.17
CA GLU A 194 -17.85 8.22 16.02
C GLU A 194 -18.18 7.62 17.40
N VAL A 195 -19.46 7.61 17.74
CA VAL A 195 -19.91 7.14 19.05
C VAL A 195 -20.57 5.79 18.91
N VAL A 196 -20.13 4.85 19.73
CA VAL A 196 -20.77 3.55 19.88
C VAL A 196 -21.41 3.50 21.28
N PHE A 197 -22.69 3.21 21.35
CA PHE A 197 -23.42 3.16 22.61
C PHE A 197 -24.36 1.96 22.66
N PRO A 198 -24.68 1.44 23.84
CA PRO A 198 -25.69 0.39 24.02
C PRO A 198 -27.08 0.97 23.76
N ALA A 199 -27.92 0.19 23.11
CA ALA A 199 -29.32 0.51 22.87
C ALA A 199 -30.12 -0.78 22.71
N HIS A 200 -31.45 -0.65 22.73
CA HIS A 200 -32.30 -1.79 22.47
C HIS A 200 -33.49 -1.40 21.59
N TYR A 201 -34.08 -2.39 20.93
CA TYR A 201 -35.34 -2.24 20.21
C TYR A 201 -36.23 -3.44 20.45
N PHE A 202 -37.53 -3.27 20.25
CA PHE A 202 -38.51 -4.34 20.33
C PHE A 202 -38.94 -4.76 18.92
N ARG A 203 -38.96 -6.06 18.69
CA ARG A 203 -39.51 -6.65 17.48
C ARG A 203 -40.38 -7.84 17.88
N GLN A 204 -41.68 -7.80 17.55
CA GLN A 204 -42.63 -8.82 17.95
C GLN A 204 -42.58 -9.07 19.47
N ASP A 205 -42.57 -8.01 20.28
CA ASP A 205 -42.48 -7.97 21.75
C ASP A 205 -41.23 -8.59 22.36
N VAL A 206 -40.24 -8.97 21.53
CA VAL A 206 -38.93 -9.44 21.99
C VAL A 206 -37.96 -8.26 22.04
N LYS A 207 -37.32 -8.08 23.20
CA LYS A 207 -36.24 -7.09 23.37
C LYS A 207 -34.95 -7.59 22.73
N HIS A 208 -34.35 -6.77 21.87
CA HIS A 208 -33.06 -7.01 21.24
C HIS A 208 -32.08 -5.98 21.71
N ASP A 209 -31.08 -6.38 22.47
CA ASP A 209 -29.97 -5.50 22.87
C ASP A 209 -28.96 -5.43 21.74
N VAL A 210 -28.53 -4.19 21.40
CA VAL A 210 -27.64 -3.90 20.27
C VAL A 210 -26.63 -2.85 20.62
N ARG A 211 -25.54 -2.79 19.85
CA ARG A 211 -24.61 -1.66 19.83
C ARG A 211 -24.96 -0.75 18.66
N ALA A 212 -25.28 0.49 18.97
CA ALA A 212 -25.62 1.48 17.97
C ALA A 212 -24.43 2.39 17.70
N ARG A 213 -24.20 2.68 16.40
CA ARG A 213 -23.13 3.55 15.93
C ARG A 213 -23.74 4.82 15.35
N ALA A 214 -23.35 5.98 15.91
CA ALA A 214 -23.79 7.28 15.44
C ALA A 214 -22.61 8.07 14.87
N ARG A 215 -22.88 8.90 13.88
CA ARG A 215 -21.89 9.81 13.31
C ARG A 215 -21.65 11.00 14.23
N PRO A 216 -20.39 11.47 14.29
CA PRO A 216 -20.05 12.61 15.12
C PRO A 216 -20.75 13.89 14.64
N GLY A 217 -21.27 14.68 15.57
CA GLY A 217 -21.80 16.00 15.32
C GLY A 217 -23.08 16.06 14.46
N ARG A 218 -23.74 14.94 14.20
CA ARG A 218 -24.98 14.86 13.42
C ARG A 218 -26.18 14.55 14.32
N ALA A 219 -27.27 15.28 14.10
CA ALA A 219 -28.51 15.03 14.82
C ALA A 219 -29.18 13.74 14.31
N PRO A 220 -29.49 12.77 15.18
CA PRO A 220 -30.22 11.58 14.78
C PRO A 220 -31.68 11.91 14.49
N VAL A 221 -32.30 11.16 13.57
CA VAL A 221 -33.75 11.19 13.38
C VAL A 221 -34.41 10.65 14.65
N ARG A 222 -35.26 11.47 15.28
CA ARG A 222 -35.90 11.13 16.56
C ARG A 222 -37.43 11.05 16.44
N ASN A 223 -37.98 10.19 17.29
CA ASN A 223 -39.40 10.17 17.61
C ASN A 223 -39.54 10.04 19.15
N GLY A 224 -39.71 11.19 19.82
CA GLY A 224 -39.57 11.29 21.28
C GLY A 224 -38.15 10.89 21.72
N GLU A 225 -38.03 9.94 22.62
CA GLU A 225 -36.74 9.44 23.12
C GLU A 225 -36.09 8.39 22.20
N LYS A 226 -36.82 7.91 21.20
CA LYS A 226 -36.31 6.89 20.28
C LYS A 226 -35.57 7.48 19.11
N VAL A 227 -34.50 6.80 18.66
CA VAL A 227 -33.72 7.16 17.49
C VAL A 227 -33.89 6.13 16.37
N LEU A 228 -33.97 6.60 15.12
CA LEU A 228 -34.08 5.71 13.97
C LEU A 228 -32.74 5.10 13.64
N ALA A 229 -32.68 3.79 13.43
CA ALA A 229 -31.49 3.08 13.03
C ALA A 229 -31.77 1.95 12.05
N ALA A 230 -30.74 1.56 11.31
CA ALA A 230 -30.74 0.40 10.44
C ALA A 230 -29.96 -0.74 11.09
N VAL A 231 -30.55 -1.92 11.20
CA VAL A 231 -29.87 -3.14 11.67
C VAL A 231 -28.87 -3.59 10.61
N VAL A 232 -27.65 -3.93 11.03
CA VAL A 232 -26.62 -4.43 10.10
C VAL A 232 -26.95 -5.90 9.73
N PRO A 233 -27.24 -6.25 8.45
CA PRO A 233 -27.78 -7.55 8.09
C PRO A 233 -26.92 -8.76 8.50
N ARG A 234 -25.59 -8.57 8.51
CA ARG A 234 -24.64 -9.64 8.85
C ARG A 234 -24.16 -9.60 10.30
N GLN A 235 -24.57 -8.59 11.04
CA GLN A 235 -24.22 -8.38 12.43
C GLN A 235 -25.44 -7.84 13.18
N PRO A 236 -26.42 -8.70 13.47
CA PRO A 236 -27.71 -8.27 14.04
C PRO A 236 -27.58 -7.59 15.42
N GLY A 237 -26.47 -7.80 16.12
CA GLY A 237 -26.13 -7.05 17.35
C GLY A 237 -25.62 -5.63 17.10
N TRP A 238 -25.56 -5.15 15.85
CA TRP A 238 -25.12 -3.81 15.49
C TRP A 238 -26.18 -3.05 14.70
N CYS A 239 -26.34 -1.78 15.07
CA CYS A 239 -27.23 -0.87 14.37
C CYS A 239 -26.45 0.39 13.95
N ARG A 240 -26.83 0.93 12.80
CA ARG A 240 -26.37 2.23 12.33
C ARG A 240 -27.45 3.26 12.54
N VAL A 241 -27.19 4.27 13.34
CA VAL A 241 -28.09 5.41 13.54
C VAL A 241 -28.21 6.23 12.24
N ILE A 242 -29.43 6.63 11.93
CA ILE A 242 -29.74 7.45 10.78
C ILE A 242 -29.83 8.90 11.25
N ASP A 243 -28.96 9.74 10.73
CA ASP A 243 -28.98 11.16 10.98
C ASP A 243 -29.97 11.89 10.04
N GLU A 244 -30.40 13.07 10.42
CA GLU A 244 -31.39 13.85 9.66
C GLU A 244 -30.91 14.22 8.26
N ASP A 245 -29.61 14.54 8.10
CA ASP A 245 -29.01 14.89 6.81
C ASP A 245 -29.04 13.70 5.87
N LEU A 246 -28.71 12.52 6.38
CA LEU A 246 -28.78 11.28 5.62
C LEU A 246 -30.21 10.97 5.22
N ALA A 247 -31.17 11.07 6.15
CA ALA A 247 -32.58 10.81 5.88
C ALA A 247 -33.15 11.79 4.82
N ARG A 248 -32.72 13.06 4.87
CA ARG A 248 -33.09 14.08 3.90
C ARG A 248 -32.47 13.80 2.53
N THR A 249 -31.18 13.45 2.48
CA THR A 249 -30.49 13.11 1.22
C THR A 249 -31.07 11.86 0.55
N LEU A 250 -31.59 10.90 1.34
CA LEU A 250 -32.26 9.71 0.85
C LEU A 250 -33.74 9.95 0.48
N GLY A 251 -34.26 11.14 0.71
CA GLY A 251 -35.67 11.47 0.46
C GLY A 251 -36.64 10.76 1.43
N TRP A 252 -36.17 10.33 2.59
CA TRP A 252 -36.99 9.64 3.59
C TRP A 252 -37.76 10.61 4.51
N VAL A 253 -37.37 11.86 4.45
CA VAL A 253 -38.02 12.98 5.16
C VAL A 253 -38.67 13.89 4.12
N GLY A 254 -39.99 14.06 4.19
CA GLY A 254 -40.69 15.01 3.34
C GLY A 254 -40.22 16.46 3.60
N ALA A 255 -39.98 17.21 2.54
CA ALA A 255 -39.84 18.65 2.65
C ALA A 255 -41.17 19.22 3.18
N HIS A 256 -41.10 20.01 4.23
CA HIS A 256 -42.25 20.87 4.69
C HIS A 256 -42.33 22.09 3.84
#